data_55212923e24ec0c73ae304441685fec0
#
_entry.id   55212923e24ec0c73ae304441685fec0
#
_cell.length_a   1.000
_cell.length_b   1.000
_cell.length_c   1.000
_cell.angle_alpha   90.00
_cell.angle_beta   90.00
_cell.angle_gamma   90.00
#
_symmetry.space_group_name_H-M   'P 1'
#
loop_
_entity.id
_entity.type
_entity.pdbx_description
1 polymer ?
#
loop_
_entity_poly.entity_id
_entity_poly.type
_entity_poly.pdbx_seq_one_letter_code
_entity_poly.pdbx_strand_id
1 'polypeptide(L)'
;MELFAEQGYDKTSLREIAERLGVTKAALYYHFSSKEDIVRSLFADYTAEVDELISWGRGQPQTAATRRELLGRYVDIVVRRTEVFQCLERNQATVRVLESEGKENFRERLRALGSLLQVPDAPLRDRVRASMAFMAVHVGWLFFQEEISGGQVSAQELRDIVQDVACDLAGAPRETTPAAL
;
A
#
# COMPACT_ATOMS: atom_id res chain seq x y z
N MET A 1 -2.37 -5.24 -14.66
CA MET A 1 -1.32 -5.52 -13.64
C MET A 1 -0.96 -6.99 -13.58
N GLU A 2 -1.92 -7.92 -13.66
CA GLU A 2 -1.66 -9.37 -13.66
C GLU A 2 -0.53 -9.80 -14.61
N LEU A 3 -0.53 -9.31 -15.86
CA LEU A 3 0.52 -9.63 -16.82
C LEU A 3 1.93 -9.21 -16.38
N PHE A 4 2.07 -8.06 -15.72
CA PHE A 4 3.35 -7.64 -15.16
C PHE A 4 3.78 -8.52 -13.99
N ALA A 5 2.83 -9.00 -13.19
CA ALA A 5 3.09 -9.92 -12.10
C ALA A 5 3.41 -11.35 -12.60
N GLU A 6 2.72 -11.83 -13.66
CA GLU A 6 2.89 -13.17 -14.21
C GLU A 6 4.21 -13.35 -14.97
N GLN A 7 4.52 -12.43 -15.89
CA GLN A 7 5.65 -12.60 -16.81
C GLN A 7 6.74 -11.53 -16.72
N GLY A 8 6.54 -10.55 -15.86
CA GLY A 8 7.47 -9.43 -15.66
C GLY A 8 7.22 -8.27 -16.63
N TYR A 9 7.66 -7.08 -16.20
CA TYR A 9 7.50 -5.84 -16.96
C TYR A 9 8.16 -5.88 -18.34
N ASP A 10 9.40 -6.35 -18.43
CA ASP A 10 10.18 -6.34 -19.68
C ASP A 10 9.57 -7.24 -20.76
N LYS A 11 9.01 -8.37 -20.35
CA LYS A 11 8.41 -9.35 -21.26
C LYS A 11 6.96 -9.04 -21.65
N THR A 12 6.33 -8.07 -21.00
CA THR A 12 4.95 -7.67 -21.28
C THR A 12 4.91 -6.59 -22.34
N SER A 13 4.07 -6.75 -23.36
CA SER A 13 3.82 -5.76 -24.40
C SER A 13 2.47 -5.07 -24.23
N LEU A 14 2.33 -3.84 -24.75
CA LEU A 14 1.04 -3.13 -24.81
C LEU A 14 -0.02 -3.93 -25.61
N ARG A 15 0.42 -4.73 -26.57
CA ARG A 15 -0.49 -5.58 -27.36
C ARG A 15 -1.12 -6.66 -26.46
N GLU A 16 -0.32 -7.37 -25.68
CA GLU A 16 -0.80 -8.41 -24.73
C GLU A 16 -1.74 -7.80 -23.68
N ILE A 17 -1.41 -6.58 -23.21
CA ILE A 17 -2.29 -5.85 -22.28
C ILE A 17 -3.65 -5.55 -22.94
N ALA A 18 -3.67 -5.05 -24.19
CA ALA A 18 -4.90 -4.79 -24.91
C ALA A 18 -5.72 -6.07 -25.15
N GLU A 19 -5.06 -7.17 -25.54
CA GLU A 19 -5.69 -8.48 -25.73
C GLU A 19 -6.30 -9.01 -24.41
N ARG A 20 -5.59 -8.90 -23.29
CA ARG A 20 -6.07 -9.33 -21.97
C ARG A 20 -7.26 -8.50 -21.48
N LEU A 21 -7.28 -7.19 -21.77
CA LEU A 21 -8.37 -6.28 -21.43
C LEU A 21 -9.56 -6.36 -22.39
N GLY A 22 -9.45 -7.11 -23.49
CA GLY A 22 -10.51 -7.20 -24.52
C GLY A 22 -10.74 -5.88 -25.27
N VAL A 23 -9.73 -5.00 -25.31
CA VAL A 23 -9.79 -3.72 -26.04
C VAL A 23 -8.90 -3.75 -27.29
N THR A 24 -9.17 -2.85 -28.24
CA THR A 24 -8.32 -2.73 -29.41
C THR A 24 -6.97 -2.10 -29.03
N LYS A 25 -5.90 -2.49 -29.73
CA LYS A 25 -4.59 -1.86 -29.58
C LYS A 25 -4.67 -0.33 -29.75
N ALA A 26 -5.46 0.14 -30.70
CA ALA A 26 -5.65 1.57 -30.95
C ALA A 26 -6.29 2.28 -29.74
N ALA A 27 -7.29 1.67 -29.09
CA ALA A 27 -7.91 2.22 -27.90
C ALA A 27 -6.91 2.31 -26.73
N LEU A 28 -6.09 1.28 -26.51
CA LEU A 28 -5.06 1.33 -25.47
C LEU A 28 -4.01 2.41 -25.75
N TYR A 29 -3.51 2.52 -26.99
CA TYR A 29 -2.52 3.53 -27.39
C TYR A 29 -3.07 4.96 -27.38
N TYR A 30 -4.39 5.12 -27.45
CA TYR A 30 -5.01 6.44 -27.28
C TYR A 30 -4.88 6.95 -25.85
N HIS A 31 -4.92 6.06 -24.87
CA HIS A 31 -4.82 6.40 -23.44
C HIS A 31 -3.40 6.34 -22.90
N PHE A 32 -2.58 5.40 -23.41
CA PHE A 32 -1.23 5.16 -22.89
C PHE A 32 -0.24 5.04 -24.04
N SER A 33 0.74 5.93 -24.08
CA SER A 33 1.77 5.93 -25.11
C SER A 33 2.84 4.85 -24.87
N SER A 34 2.99 4.39 -23.64
CA SER A 34 4.00 3.41 -23.23
C SER A 34 3.54 2.55 -22.05
N LYS A 35 4.30 1.48 -21.74
CA LYS A 35 4.10 0.67 -20.53
C LYS A 35 4.36 1.51 -19.26
N GLU A 36 5.32 2.39 -19.35
CA GLU A 36 5.68 3.33 -18.30
C GLU A 36 4.50 4.23 -17.91
N ASP A 37 3.72 4.70 -18.91
CA ASP A 37 2.54 5.53 -18.67
C ASP A 37 1.45 4.77 -17.90
N ILE A 38 1.27 3.48 -18.21
CA ILE A 38 0.34 2.62 -17.44
C ILE A 38 0.80 2.52 -15.98
N VAL A 39 2.08 2.23 -15.75
CA VAL A 39 2.63 2.13 -14.39
C VAL A 39 2.50 3.45 -13.64
N ARG A 40 2.81 4.58 -14.29
CA ARG A 40 2.65 5.91 -13.70
C ARG A 40 1.20 6.18 -13.29
N SER A 41 0.24 5.85 -14.16
CA SER A 41 -1.18 6.03 -13.86
C SER A 41 -1.61 5.23 -12.62
N LEU A 42 -1.20 3.96 -12.55
CA LEU A 42 -1.53 3.11 -11.40
C LEU A 42 -0.89 3.58 -10.09
N PHE A 43 0.34 4.09 -10.19
CA PHE A 43 1.03 4.65 -9.03
C PHE A 43 0.46 6.02 -8.64
N ALA A 44 0.01 6.81 -9.60
CA ALA A 44 -0.67 8.07 -9.34
C ALA A 44 -1.99 7.86 -8.56
N ASP A 45 -2.78 6.84 -8.94
CA ASP A 45 -3.99 6.47 -8.20
C ASP A 45 -3.69 6.06 -6.76
N TYR A 46 -2.65 5.25 -6.55
CA TYR A 46 -2.22 4.86 -5.20
C TYR A 46 -1.78 6.09 -4.39
N THR A 47 -0.98 6.97 -4.98
CA THR A 47 -0.49 8.17 -4.28
C THR A 47 -1.62 9.15 -3.98
N ALA A 48 -2.64 9.27 -4.84
CA ALA A 48 -3.82 10.07 -4.58
C ALA A 48 -4.61 9.54 -3.38
N GLU A 49 -4.85 8.23 -3.27
CA GLU A 49 -5.52 7.64 -2.09
C GLU A 49 -4.71 7.88 -0.81
N VAL A 50 -3.38 7.82 -0.88
CA VAL A 50 -2.51 8.13 0.27
C VAL A 50 -2.59 9.61 0.65
N ASP A 51 -2.62 10.52 -0.32
CA ASP A 51 -2.76 11.97 -0.07
C ASP A 51 -4.12 12.30 0.56
N GLU A 52 -5.19 11.66 0.12
CA GLU A 52 -6.52 11.76 0.74
C GLU A 52 -6.50 11.26 2.19
N LEU A 53 -5.85 10.13 2.45
CA LEU A 53 -5.70 9.60 3.80
C LEU A 53 -4.91 10.53 4.72
N ILE A 54 -3.81 11.14 4.22
CA ILE A 54 -3.02 12.14 4.95
C ILE A 54 -3.88 13.37 5.25
N SER A 55 -4.64 13.85 4.27
CA SER A 55 -5.54 15.00 4.44
C SER A 55 -6.60 14.72 5.50
N TRP A 56 -7.25 13.55 5.44
CA TRP A 56 -8.20 13.11 6.44
C TRP A 56 -7.56 13.05 7.84
N GLY A 57 -6.39 12.39 7.97
CA GLY A 57 -5.72 12.22 9.26
C GLY A 57 -5.31 13.53 9.92
N ARG A 58 -4.92 14.54 9.13
CA ARG A 58 -4.59 15.89 9.64
C ARG A 58 -5.79 16.60 10.26
N GLY A 59 -7.01 16.28 9.81
CA GLY A 59 -8.25 16.85 10.35
C GLY A 59 -8.77 16.12 11.59
N GLN A 60 -8.13 15.04 12.04
CA GLN A 60 -8.62 14.23 13.15
C GLN A 60 -7.90 14.54 14.47
N PRO A 61 -8.55 14.31 15.62
CA PRO A 61 -7.91 14.42 16.92
C PRO A 61 -6.84 13.32 17.08
N GLN A 62 -5.73 13.64 17.75
CA GLN A 62 -4.58 12.72 17.95
C GLN A 62 -4.88 11.68 19.04
N THR A 63 -5.78 10.72 18.75
CA THR A 63 -6.21 9.66 19.66
C THR A 63 -5.72 8.27 19.23
N ALA A 64 -5.74 7.29 20.12
CA ALA A 64 -5.47 5.89 19.75
C ALA A 64 -6.51 5.37 18.74
N ALA A 65 -7.77 5.77 18.88
CA ALA A 65 -8.83 5.41 17.93
C ALA A 65 -8.55 5.95 16.53
N THR A 66 -8.14 7.20 16.40
CA THR A 66 -7.74 7.80 15.12
C THR A 66 -6.55 7.09 14.49
N ARG A 67 -5.53 6.74 15.28
CA ARG A 67 -4.38 5.99 14.76
C ARG A 67 -4.78 4.61 14.26
N ARG A 68 -5.67 3.93 14.97
CA ARG A 68 -6.22 2.63 14.52
C ARG A 68 -6.99 2.75 13.21
N GLU A 69 -7.84 3.77 13.10
CA GLU A 69 -8.60 4.02 11.89
C GLU A 69 -7.69 4.38 10.71
N LEU A 70 -6.67 5.22 10.94
CA LEU A 70 -5.66 5.57 9.93
C LEU A 70 -4.97 4.31 9.38
N LEU A 71 -4.54 3.42 10.27
CA LEU A 71 -3.89 2.16 9.88
C LEU A 71 -4.85 1.24 9.15
N GLY A 72 -6.10 1.11 9.60
CA GLY A 72 -7.10 0.30 8.92
C GLY A 72 -7.37 0.78 7.49
N ARG A 73 -7.56 2.08 7.29
CA ARG A 73 -7.71 2.68 5.96
C ARG A 73 -6.47 2.49 5.09
N TYR A 74 -5.27 2.57 5.69
CA TYR A 74 -4.03 2.33 4.96
C TYR A 74 -3.87 0.86 4.55
N VAL A 75 -4.23 -0.10 5.42
CA VAL A 75 -4.29 -1.52 5.07
C VAL A 75 -5.23 -1.74 3.88
N ASP A 76 -6.42 -1.11 3.89
CA ASP A 76 -7.38 -1.22 2.78
C ASP A 76 -6.81 -0.69 1.46
N ILE A 77 -6.03 0.39 1.48
CA ILE A 77 -5.32 0.90 0.30
C ILE A 77 -4.30 -0.13 -0.20
N VAL A 78 -3.47 -0.68 0.69
CA VAL A 78 -2.43 -1.67 0.33
C VAL A 78 -3.07 -2.93 -0.24
N VAL A 79 -4.14 -3.43 0.36
CA VAL A 79 -4.90 -4.60 -0.11
C VAL A 79 -5.46 -4.37 -1.51
N ARG A 80 -6.15 -3.25 -1.72
CA ARG A 80 -6.72 -2.91 -3.04
C ARG A 80 -5.67 -2.70 -4.12
N ARG A 81 -4.48 -2.24 -3.73
CA ARG A 81 -3.37 -1.91 -4.65
C ARG A 81 -2.24 -2.94 -4.62
N THR A 82 -2.51 -4.16 -4.14
CA THR A 82 -1.53 -5.26 -4.05
C THR A 82 -0.73 -5.42 -5.34
N GLU A 83 -1.40 -5.37 -6.49
CA GLU A 83 -0.77 -5.53 -7.80
C GLU A 83 0.28 -4.46 -8.12
N VAL A 84 0.09 -3.22 -7.63
CA VAL A 84 1.07 -2.14 -7.78
C VAL A 84 2.35 -2.50 -7.04
N PHE A 85 2.24 -2.97 -5.81
CA PHE A 85 3.39 -3.38 -5.00
C PHE A 85 4.09 -4.61 -5.56
N GLN A 86 3.34 -5.63 -5.99
CA GLN A 86 3.90 -6.81 -6.65
C GLN A 86 4.65 -6.45 -7.95
N CYS A 87 4.12 -5.48 -8.72
CA CYS A 87 4.80 -4.98 -9.91
C CYS A 87 6.12 -4.28 -9.54
N LEU A 88 6.13 -3.46 -8.49
CA LEU A 88 7.32 -2.76 -8.02
C LEU A 88 8.39 -3.73 -7.51
N GLU A 89 8.00 -4.72 -6.74
CA GLU A 89 8.91 -5.71 -6.15
C GLU A 89 9.60 -6.56 -7.22
N ARG A 90 8.86 -6.99 -8.24
CA ARG A 90 9.39 -7.87 -9.30
C ARG A 90 10.15 -7.14 -10.41
N ASN A 91 10.07 -5.82 -10.49
CA ASN A 91 10.60 -5.06 -11.62
C ASN A 91 11.42 -3.84 -11.18
N GLN A 92 12.75 -4.01 -11.08
CA GLN A 92 13.66 -2.90 -10.81
C GLN A 92 13.58 -1.77 -11.85
N ALA A 93 13.23 -2.09 -13.11
CA ALA A 93 13.03 -1.09 -14.14
C ALA A 93 11.84 -0.17 -13.83
N THR A 94 10.74 -0.72 -13.32
CA THR A 94 9.57 0.05 -12.87
C THR A 94 9.92 0.98 -11.71
N VAL A 95 10.73 0.51 -10.77
CA VAL A 95 11.22 1.33 -9.65
C VAL A 95 12.01 2.53 -10.20
N ARG A 96 12.86 2.36 -11.21
CA ARG A 96 13.62 3.47 -11.83
C ARG A 96 12.73 4.51 -12.49
N VAL A 97 11.65 4.09 -13.16
CA VAL A 97 10.68 5.01 -13.78
C VAL A 97 10.00 5.88 -12.72
N LEU A 98 9.61 5.28 -11.61
CA LEU A 98 9.03 6.00 -10.48
C LEU A 98 10.05 6.83 -9.72
N GLU A 99 11.31 6.39 -9.69
CA GLU A 99 12.43 7.08 -9.05
C GLU A 99 12.80 8.40 -9.74
N SER A 100 12.67 8.47 -11.04
CA SER A 100 13.04 9.69 -11.79
C SER A 100 12.07 10.85 -11.54
N GLU A 101 10.83 10.58 -11.13
CA GLU A 101 9.77 11.58 -11.01
C GLU A 101 9.16 11.71 -9.61
N GLY A 102 9.47 10.82 -8.65
CA GLY A 102 8.68 10.75 -7.43
C GLY A 102 9.34 10.29 -6.13
N LYS A 103 10.66 10.03 -6.08
CA LYS A 103 11.31 9.56 -4.83
C LYS A 103 11.11 10.50 -3.65
N GLU A 104 11.25 11.79 -3.88
CA GLU A 104 11.10 12.80 -2.84
C GLU A 104 9.65 12.84 -2.34
N ASN A 105 8.70 12.84 -3.28
CA ASN A 105 7.27 12.85 -2.98
C ASN A 105 6.80 11.57 -2.25
N PHE A 106 7.32 10.40 -2.59
CA PHE A 106 6.95 9.15 -1.88
C PHE A 106 7.50 9.12 -0.45
N ARG A 107 8.76 9.53 -0.25
CA ARG A 107 9.36 9.64 1.09
C ARG A 107 8.65 10.67 1.95
N GLU A 108 8.23 11.78 1.36
CA GLU A 108 7.45 12.81 2.06
C GLU A 108 6.09 12.29 2.53
N ARG A 109 5.39 11.52 1.68
CA ARG A 109 4.13 10.86 2.07
C ARG A 109 4.32 9.88 3.22
N LEU A 110 5.35 9.04 3.16
CA LEU A 110 5.67 8.11 4.26
C LEU A 110 6.01 8.86 5.56
N ARG A 111 6.74 9.98 5.48
CA ARG A 111 7.00 10.84 6.65
C ARG A 111 5.73 11.48 7.18
N ALA A 112 4.86 11.97 6.30
CA ALA A 112 3.59 12.57 6.67
C ALA A 112 2.67 11.55 7.37
N LEU A 113 2.50 10.36 6.80
CA LEU A 113 1.78 9.27 7.44
C LEU A 113 2.40 8.90 8.80
N GLY A 114 3.74 8.74 8.85
CA GLY A 114 4.45 8.45 10.09
C GLY A 114 4.22 9.49 11.17
N SER A 115 4.17 10.79 10.80
CA SER A 115 3.89 11.86 11.75
C SER A 115 2.49 11.81 12.34
N LEU A 116 1.51 11.32 11.58
CA LEU A 116 0.12 11.17 12.06
C LEU A 116 -0.05 10.04 13.09
N LEU A 117 0.86 9.07 13.10
CA LEU A 117 0.87 8.00 14.11
C LEU A 117 1.64 8.38 15.37
N GLN A 118 2.46 9.43 15.32
CA GLN A 118 3.29 9.83 16.45
C GLN A 118 2.47 10.60 17.49
N VAL A 119 2.73 10.30 18.75
CA VAL A 119 2.27 11.13 19.86
C VAL A 119 3.27 12.29 20.03
N PRO A 120 2.82 13.55 20.18
CA PRO A 120 3.70 14.66 20.47
C PRO A 120 4.62 14.34 21.67
N ASP A 121 5.89 14.69 21.57
CA ASP A 121 6.92 14.48 22.61
C ASP A 121 7.17 13.02 23.02
N ALA A 122 6.72 12.07 22.19
CA ALA A 122 6.96 10.65 22.45
C ALA A 122 8.48 10.32 22.42
N PRO A 123 8.94 9.40 23.28
CA PRO A 123 10.32 8.89 23.26
C PRO A 123 10.72 8.37 21.88
N LEU A 124 12.00 8.45 21.54
CA LEU A 124 12.52 7.98 20.25
C LEU A 124 12.07 6.55 19.91
N ARG A 125 12.05 5.66 20.91
CA ARG A 125 11.61 4.27 20.77
C ARG A 125 10.19 4.19 20.20
N ASP A 126 9.25 4.99 20.72
CA ASP A 126 7.84 4.95 20.31
C ASP A 126 7.66 5.59 18.93
N ARG A 127 8.44 6.63 18.63
CA ARG A 127 8.48 7.22 17.27
C ARG A 127 8.97 6.23 16.23
N VAL A 128 10.00 5.43 16.55
CA VAL A 128 10.51 4.37 15.67
C VAL A 128 9.43 3.30 15.47
N ARG A 129 8.79 2.82 16.55
CA ARG A 129 7.70 1.83 16.47
C ARG A 129 6.55 2.32 15.59
N ALA A 130 6.09 3.55 15.78
CA ALA A 130 5.04 4.16 14.96
C ALA A 130 5.43 4.23 13.47
N SER A 131 6.68 4.58 13.18
CA SER A 131 7.18 4.59 11.81
C SER A 131 7.25 3.19 11.19
N MET A 132 7.54 2.17 11.99
CA MET A 132 7.59 0.78 11.53
C MET A 132 6.20 0.18 11.29
N ALA A 133 5.13 0.76 11.85
CA ALA A 133 3.77 0.28 11.65
C ALA A 133 3.37 0.23 10.16
N PHE A 134 3.73 1.26 9.38
CA PHE A 134 3.47 1.26 7.93
C PHE A 134 4.28 0.22 7.18
N MET A 135 5.55 0.01 7.58
CA MET A 135 6.36 -1.06 6.99
C MET A 135 5.79 -2.43 7.29
N ALA A 136 5.27 -2.62 8.52
CA ALA A 136 4.61 -3.88 8.91
C ALA A 136 3.38 -4.17 8.03
N VAL A 137 2.61 -3.15 7.63
CA VAL A 137 1.48 -3.33 6.72
C VAL A 137 1.96 -3.87 5.36
N HIS A 138 2.96 -3.23 4.75
CA HIS A 138 3.47 -3.66 3.45
C HIS A 138 4.09 -5.05 3.50
N VAL A 139 5.02 -5.25 4.42
CA VAL A 139 5.74 -6.51 4.58
C VAL A 139 4.77 -7.62 4.94
N GLY A 140 3.90 -7.41 5.94
CA GLY A 140 2.93 -8.41 6.38
C GLY A 140 1.96 -8.81 5.26
N TRP A 141 1.46 -7.84 4.47
CA TRP A 141 0.55 -8.16 3.37
C TRP A 141 1.25 -8.88 2.22
N LEU A 142 2.41 -8.42 1.77
CA LEU A 142 3.09 -8.98 0.59
C LEU A 142 3.73 -10.34 0.85
N PHE A 143 4.36 -10.52 2.01
CA PHE A 143 5.06 -11.77 2.33
C PHE A 143 4.13 -12.96 2.54
N PHE A 144 2.89 -12.72 3.01
CA PHE A 144 1.93 -13.79 3.30
C PHE A 144 0.88 -14.02 2.21
N GLN A 145 1.13 -13.53 0.97
CA GLN A 145 0.24 -13.78 -0.16
C GLN A 145 0.15 -15.25 -0.55
N GLU A 146 1.22 -16.02 -0.34
CA GLU A 146 1.26 -17.45 -0.65
C GLU A 146 0.33 -18.26 0.26
N GLU A 147 0.18 -17.88 1.52
CA GLU A 147 -0.75 -18.49 2.47
C GLU A 147 -2.21 -18.29 2.06
N ILE A 148 -2.54 -17.12 1.49
CA ILE A 148 -3.86 -16.87 0.90
C ILE A 148 -4.07 -17.77 -0.30
N SER A 149 -3.11 -17.79 -1.23
CA SER A 149 -3.18 -18.59 -2.46
C SER A 149 -3.21 -20.09 -2.18
N GLY A 150 -2.54 -20.52 -1.11
CA GLY A 150 -2.55 -21.91 -0.62
C GLY A 150 -3.81 -22.27 0.19
N GLY A 151 -4.72 -21.32 0.42
CA GLY A 151 -5.95 -21.55 1.18
C GLY A 151 -5.75 -21.75 2.68
N GLN A 152 -4.59 -21.42 3.23
CA GLN A 152 -4.28 -21.53 4.66
C GLN A 152 -4.94 -20.42 5.47
N VAL A 153 -5.04 -19.21 4.89
CA VAL A 153 -5.59 -18.01 5.52
C VAL A 153 -6.47 -17.30 4.51
N SER A 154 -7.59 -16.76 4.94
CA SER A 154 -8.41 -15.90 4.07
C SER A 154 -7.79 -14.51 3.94
N ALA A 155 -8.03 -13.82 2.83
CA ALA A 155 -7.57 -12.45 2.64
C ALA A 155 -8.06 -11.50 3.75
N GLN A 156 -9.28 -11.72 4.25
CA GLN A 156 -9.83 -10.92 5.34
C GLN A 156 -9.10 -11.19 6.66
N GLU A 157 -8.80 -12.44 6.95
CA GLU A 157 -8.06 -12.83 8.16
C GLU A 157 -6.64 -12.26 8.15
N LEU A 158 -5.90 -12.38 7.03
CA LEU A 158 -4.59 -11.76 6.90
C LEU A 158 -4.66 -10.24 7.04
N ARG A 159 -5.64 -9.59 6.41
CA ARG A 159 -5.88 -8.16 6.55
C ARG A 159 -6.03 -7.75 8.02
N ASP A 160 -6.84 -8.48 8.77
CA ASP A 160 -7.13 -8.18 10.18
C ASP A 160 -5.88 -8.40 11.06
N ILE A 161 -5.11 -9.46 10.82
CA ILE A 161 -3.84 -9.73 11.50
C ILE A 161 -2.82 -8.61 11.23
N VAL A 162 -2.65 -8.23 9.96
CA VAL A 162 -1.71 -7.16 9.57
C VAL A 162 -2.10 -5.83 10.20
N GLN A 163 -3.39 -5.51 10.24
CA GLN A 163 -3.88 -4.31 10.92
C GLN A 163 -3.59 -4.36 12.43
N ASP A 164 -3.84 -5.47 13.09
CA ASP A 164 -3.60 -5.61 14.52
C ASP A 164 -2.12 -5.45 14.88
N VAL A 165 -1.23 -6.12 14.14
CA VAL A 165 0.23 -5.98 14.34
C VAL A 165 0.67 -4.52 14.13
N ALA A 166 0.16 -3.86 13.10
CA ALA A 166 0.49 -2.45 12.86
C ALA A 166 -0.05 -1.55 13.99
N CYS A 167 -1.26 -1.80 14.49
CA CYS A 167 -1.84 -1.08 15.63
C CYS A 167 -1.04 -1.24 16.91
N ASP A 168 -0.57 -2.45 17.20
CA ASP A 168 0.28 -2.73 18.35
C ASP A 168 1.62 -1.96 18.26
N LEU A 169 2.23 -1.95 17.10
CA LEU A 169 3.44 -1.17 16.84
C LEU A 169 3.21 0.33 17.04
N ALA A 170 2.07 0.85 16.59
CA ALA A 170 1.73 2.27 16.72
C ALA A 170 1.22 2.66 18.12
N GLY A 171 1.17 1.73 19.08
CA GLY A 171 0.61 2.00 20.41
C GLY A 171 -0.90 2.31 20.39
N ALA A 172 -1.63 1.66 19.48
CA ALA A 172 -3.07 1.79 19.32
C ALA A 172 -3.75 0.39 19.28
N PRO A 173 -3.52 -0.48 20.28
CA PRO A 173 -4.06 -1.83 20.29
C PRO A 173 -5.60 -1.83 20.26
N ARG A 174 -6.20 -2.95 19.86
CA ARG A 174 -7.65 -3.14 20.01
C ARG A 174 -8.03 -2.98 21.48
N GLU A 175 -9.13 -2.29 21.74
CA GLU A 175 -9.75 -2.37 23.06
C GLU A 175 -10.19 -3.82 23.27
N THR A 176 -9.49 -4.52 24.15
CA THR A 176 -9.93 -5.85 24.59
C THR A 176 -11.25 -5.66 25.31
N THR A 177 -12.36 -6.05 24.68
CA THR A 177 -13.61 -6.24 25.43
C THR A 177 -13.28 -7.21 26.57
N PRO A 178 -13.44 -6.82 27.85
CA PRO A 178 -13.20 -7.75 28.94
C PRO A 178 -14.09 -8.97 28.70
N ALA A 179 -13.45 -10.15 28.65
CA ALA A 179 -14.20 -11.40 28.58
C ALA A 179 -15.21 -11.37 29.74
N ALA A 180 -16.50 -11.42 29.38
CA ALA A 180 -17.56 -11.57 30.36
C ALA A 180 -17.28 -12.84 31.19
N LEU A 181 -16.97 -12.65 32.49
CA LEU A 181 -16.84 -13.71 33.47
C LEU A 181 -18.19 -14.40 33.69
#